data_f53ccfb2527189e84498e5bd217225fe
#
_entry.id   f53ccfb2527189e84498e5bd217225fe
#
_cell.length_a   1.000
_cell.length_b   1.000
_cell.length_c   1.000
_cell.angle_alpha   90.00
_cell.angle_beta   90.00
_cell.angle_gamma   90.00
#
_symmetry.space_group_name_H-M   'P 1'
#
loop_
_entity.id
_entity.type
_entity.pdbx_description
1 polymer ?
#
loop_
_entity_poly.entity_id
_entity_poly.type
_entity_poly.pdbx_seq_one_letter_code
_entity_poly.pdbx_strand_id
1 'polypeptide(L)'
;MTLKYQEVALNLADKIKAHEYDKKLPSEGKLMEEYSVSRNTIRNALNVLYNQGLLRRIQGSGYFINHPLHNQANIVNMANKNGLHDLEEKDAILSEILVFETILAGEAIGSYLKIDSKDSVYHIKRIRRRKDELVSLEESFYRKDVVPYLTEEICNKSISAFIKKHFQVTSKTADEYMSLHRLNEEEAELTGKDVGSSAFMLEEINCQKNEQPYNYSKTLYFLSDLTFYSHISNYLD
;
A
#
# COMPACT_ATOMS: atom_id res chain seq x y z
N MET A 1 13.12 14.86 8.70
CA MET A 1 13.96 15.45 7.63
C MET A 1 14.00 14.47 6.48
N THR A 2 13.45 14.85 5.33
CA THR A 2 13.44 14.00 4.11
C THR A 2 14.86 13.97 3.53
N LEU A 3 15.35 12.80 3.17
CA LEU A 3 16.68 12.68 2.57
C LEU A 3 16.65 13.19 1.11
N LYS A 4 17.70 13.86 0.68
CA LYS A 4 17.75 14.53 -0.64
C LYS A 4 17.43 13.61 -1.82
N TYR A 5 17.85 12.34 -1.78
CA TYR A 5 17.50 11.39 -2.82
C TYR A 5 16.00 11.05 -2.85
N GLN A 6 15.30 11.10 -1.70
CA GLN A 6 13.86 10.87 -1.62
C GLN A 6 13.08 12.03 -2.25
N GLU A 7 13.53 13.28 -2.04
CA GLU A 7 12.95 14.46 -2.70
C GLU A 7 13.09 14.35 -4.22
N VAL A 8 14.28 13.97 -4.70
CA VAL A 8 14.52 13.76 -6.14
C VAL A 8 13.64 12.62 -6.68
N ALA A 9 13.53 11.50 -5.96
CA ALA A 9 12.70 10.39 -6.39
C ALA A 9 11.21 10.78 -6.49
N LEU A 10 10.69 11.51 -5.50
CA LEU A 10 9.30 12.00 -5.52
C LEU A 10 9.06 12.92 -6.71
N ASN A 11 9.94 13.91 -6.94
CA ASN A 11 9.81 14.84 -8.06
C ASN A 11 9.87 14.13 -9.42
N LEU A 12 10.79 13.17 -9.57
CA LEU A 12 10.85 12.34 -10.79
C LEU A 12 9.59 11.49 -10.97
N ALA A 13 9.03 10.92 -9.89
CA ALA A 13 7.78 10.17 -9.95
C ALA A 13 6.62 11.04 -10.42
N ASP A 14 6.52 12.29 -9.91
CA ASP A 14 5.50 13.24 -10.30
C ASP A 14 5.64 13.63 -11.79
N LYS A 15 6.87 13.88 -12.27
CA LYS A 15 7.15 14.16 -13.69
C LYS A 15 6.79 12.97 -14.60
N ILE A 16 7.06 11.73 -14.15
CA ILE A 16 6.66 10.52 -14.89
C ILE A 16 5.13 10.44 -14.96
N LYS A 17 4.43 10.66 -13.86
CA LYS A 17 2.95 10.68 -13.82
C LYS A 17 2.36 11.79 -14.69
N ALA A 18 3.01 12.96 -14.74
CA ALA A 18 2.62 14.08 -15.59
C ALA A 18 2.98 13.89 -17.09
N HIS A 19 3.52 12.71 -17.46
CA HIS A 19 3.99 12.41 -18.82
C HIS A 19 5.03 13.39 -19.37
N GLU A 20 5.85 14.03 -18.49
CA GLU A 20 6.95 14.89 -18.93
C GLU A 20 8.08 14.08 -19.60
N TYR A 21 8.14 12.80 -19.34
CA TYR A 21 9.03 11.84 -19.98
C TYR A 21 8.19 10.76 -20.68
N ASP A 22 8.47 10.49 -21.95
CA ASP A 22 7.70 9.51 -22.73
C ASP A 22 8.20 8.07 -22.55
N LYS A 23 9.48 7.82 -22.82
CA LYS A 23 10.05 6.45 -22.83
C LYS A 23 11.26 6.28 -21.94
N LYS A 24 12.06 7.32 -21.75
CA LYS A 24 13.39 7.23 -21.15
C LYS A 24 13.67 8.47 -20.31
N LEU A 25 14.28 8.27 -19.15
CA LEU A 25 14.77 9.37 -18.34
C LEU A 25 16.06 9.98 -18.95
N PRO A 26 16.35 11.26 -18.64
CA PRO A 26 17.64 11.88 -18.92
C PRO A 26 18.80 11.04 -18.31
N SER A 27 20.01 11.22 -18.84
CA SER A 27 21.18 10.56 -18.30
C SER A 27 21.46 10.99 -16.85
N GLU A 28 22.16 10.13 -16.08
CA GLU A 28 22.56 10.48 -14.70
C GLU A 28 23.24 11.84 -14.63
N GLY A 29 24.11 12.19 -15.62
CA GLY A 29 24.80 13.48 -15.69
C GLY A 29 23.84 14.66 -15.82
N LYS A 30 22.84 14.56 -16.72
CA LYS A 30 21.82 15.61 -16.89
C LYS A 30 20.96 15.77 -15.63
N LEU A 31 20.59 14.65 -14.99
CA LEU A 31 19.84 14.70 -13.73
C LEU A 31 20.66 15.30 -12.58
N MET A 32 21.99 15.05 -12.54
CA MET A 32 22.87 15.68 -11.56
C MET A 32 22.88 17.20 -11.71
N GLU A 33 22.94 17.70 -12.96
CA GLU A 33 22.89 19.13 -13.26
C GLU A 33 21.51 19.72 -12.89
N GLU A 34 20.43 19.10 -13.33
CA GLU A 34 19.05 19.55 -13.11
C GLU A 34 18.72 19.67 -11.61
N TYR A 35 19.09 18.66 -10.81
CA TYR A 35 18.79 18.65 -9.37
C TYR A 35 19.91 19.22 -8.50
N SER A 36 21.04 19.60 -9.06
CA SER A 36 22.24 20.10 -8.35
C SER A 36 22.66 19.16 -7.19
N VAL A 37 22.74 17.86 -7.47
CA VAL A 37 23.08 16.82 -6.49
C VAL A 37 24.18 15.88 -6.98
N SER A 38 24.72 15.11 -6.06
CA SER A 38 25.77 14.12 -6.37
C SER A 38 25.22 12.94 -7.19
N ARG A 39 26.12 12.26 -7.92
CA ARG A 39 25.80 11.04 -8.67
C ARG A 39 25.19 9.96 -7.77
N ASN A 40 25.70 9.82 -6.55
CA ASN A 40 25.20 8.85 -5.59
C ASN A 40 23.73 9.17 -5.19
N THR A 41 23.40 10.44 -5.01
CA THR A 41 22.04 10.90 -4.72
C THR A 41 21.09 10.55 -5.87
N ILE A 42 21.50 10.79 -7.12
CA ILE A 42 20.70 10.41 -8.31
C ILE A 42 20.51 8.89 -8.39
N ARG A 43 21.59 8.12 -8.21
CA ARG A 43 21.48 6.65 -8.26
C ARG A 43 20.56 6.10 -7.19
N ASN A 44 20.62 6.62 -5.97
CA ASN A 44 19.68 6.23 -4.92
C ASN A 44 18.24 6.58 -5.26
N ALA A 45 17.99 7.76 -5.82
CA ALA A 45 16.66 8.15 -6.28
C ALA A 45 16.14 7.22 -7.39
N LEU A 46 16.98 6.94 -8.39
CA LEU A 46 16.63 6.04 -9.50
C LEU A 46 16.39 4.60 -9.00
N ASN A 47 17.16 4.12 -8.02
CA ASN A 47 16.94 2.81 -7.41
C ASN A 47 15.60 2.73 -6.67
N VAL A 48 15.18 3.79 -5.99
CA VAL A 48 13.84 3.84 -5.37
C VAL A 48 12.77 3.66 -6.44
N LEU A 49 12.84 4.42 -7.54
CA LEU A 49 11.85 4.34 -8.62
C LEU A 49 11.89 2.99 -9.35
N TYR A 50 13.07 2.41 -9.50
CA TYR A 50 13.25 1.08 -10.07
C TYR A 50 12.60 0.00 -9.19
N ASN A 51 12.88 0.03 -7.89
CA ASN A 51 12.28 -0.91 -6.93
C ASN A 51 10.75 -0.75 -6.80
N GLN A 52 10.24 0.45 -7.06
CA GLN A 52 8.79 0.71 -7.14
C GLN A 52 8.18 0.31 -8.50
N GLY A 53 8.97 -0.29 -9.40
CA GLY A 53 8.48 -0.72 -10.71
C GLY A 53 8.12 0.44 -11.67
N LEU A 54 8.46 1.68 -11.34
CA LEU A 54 8.25 2.84 -12.21
C LEU A 54 9.27 2.93 -13.34
N LEU A 55 10.44 2.32 -13.15
CA LEU A 55 11.53 2.31 -14.11
C LEU A 55 11.98 0.89 -14.43
N ARG A 56 12.50 0.72 -15.64
CA ARG A 56 13.31 -0.43 -16.07
C ARG A 56 14.74 0.03 -16.31
N ARG A 57 15.72 -0.78 -15.90
CA ARG A 57 17.12 -0.51 -16.15
C ARG A 57 17.61 -1.38 -17.30
N ILE A 58 18.18 -0.76 -18.34
CA ILE A 58 18.86 -1.47 -19.43
C ILE A 58 20.36 -1.13 -19.33
N GLN A 59 21.18 -2.16 -19.12
CA GLN A 59 22.61 -1.99 -18.95
C GLN A 59 23.22 -1.25 -20.16
N GLY A 60 24.05 -0.27 -19.91
CA GLY A 60 24.65 0.58 -20.96
C GLY A 60 23.70 1.61 -21.60
N SER A 61 22.38 1.43 -21.45
CA SER A 61 21.39 2.30 -22.08
C SER A 61 20.70 3.27 -21.11
N GLY A 62 20.67 2.97 -19.81
CA GLY A 62 20.08 3.84 -18.78
C GLY A 62 18.72 3.38 -18.28
N TYR A 63 17.89 4.34 -17.83
CA TYR A 63 16.61 4.07 -17.20
C TYR A 63 15.46 4.44 -18.15
N PHE A 64 14.55 3.51 -18.30
CA PHE A 64 13.35 3.62 -19.13
C PHE A 64 12.11 3.61 -18.26
N ILE A 65 11.09 4.36 -18.64
CA ILE A 65 9.81 4.36 -17.94
C ILE A 65 9.14 3.01 -18.16
N ASN A 66 8.68 2.44 -17.08
CA ASN A 66 7.94 1.19 -17.13
C ASN A 66 6.47 1.49 -17.36
N HIS A 67 5.96 1.10 -18.52
CA HIS A 67 4.53 1.16 -18.82
C HIS A 67 3.94 -0.23 -18.59
N PRO A 68 3.11 -0.45 -17.55
CA PRO A 68 2.38 -1.70 -17.42
C PRO A 68 1.59 -1.99 -18.70
N LEU A 69 1.57 -3.26 -19.10
CA LEU A 69 0.97 -3.69 -20.39
C LEU A 69 -0.54 -3.45 -20.48
N HIS A 70 -1.20 -3.16 -19.37
CA HIS A 70 -2.63 -2.97 -19.29
C HIS A 70 -2.97 -1.55 -18.88
N ASN A 71 -3.65 -0.82 -19.76
CA ASN A 71 -4.35 0.44 -19.42
C ASN A 71 -5.63 0.15 -18.61
N GLN A 72 -5.53 -0.72 -17.59
CA GLN A 72 -6.66 -1.02 -16.74
C GLN A 72 -6.79 0.06 -15.66
N ALA A 73 -8.02 0.49 -15.43
CA ALA A 73 -8.33 1.56 -14.48
C ALA A 73 -8.01 1.16 -13.02
N ASN A 74 -7.93 -0.15 -12.74
CA ASN A 74 -7.82 -0.71 -11.39
C ASN A 74 -6.55 -1.55 -11.21
N ILE A 75 -5.37 -0.95 -11.51
CA ILE A 75 -4.07 -1.58 -11.22
C ILE A 75 -3.56 -1.08 -9.86
N VAL A 76 -3.35 -2.01 -8.95
CA VAL A 76 -2.68 -1.79 -7.66
C VAL A 76 -1.22 -2.21 -7.81
N ASN A 77 -0.31 -1.24 -7.70
CA ASN A 77 1.12 -1.54 -7.71
C ASN A 77 1.57 -1.94 -6.30
N MET A 78 1.89 -3.22 -6.12
CA MET A 78 2.29 -3.81 -4.85
C MET A 78 3.63 -3.26 -4.32
N ALA A 79 4.48 -2.76 -5.20
CA ALA A 79 5.73 -2.12 -4.80
C ALA A 79 5.53 -0.69 -4.24
N ASN A 80 4.33 -0.13 -4.37
CA ASN A 80 3.98 1.19 -3.86
C ASN A 80 2.93 1.06 -2.76
N LYS A 81 3.30 1.42 -1.54
CA LYS A 81 2.46 1.31 -0.33
C LYS A 81 1.22 2.22 -0.30
N ASN A 82 0.86 2.84 -1.40
CA ASN A 82 -0.39 3.59 -1.47
C ASN A 82 -1.63 2.68 -1.54
N GLY A 83 -1.43 1.41 -1.89
CA GLY A 83 -2.50 0.40 -1.88
C GLY A 83 -3.73 0.83 -2.67
N LEU A 84 -4.91 0.57 -2.10
CA LEU A 84 -6.19 1.02 -2.64
C LEU A 84 -6.34 2.55 -2.73
N HIS A 85 -5.46 3.32 -2.11
CA HIS A 85 -5.53 4.79 -2.19
C HIS A 85 -5.38 5.29 -3.64
N ASP A 86 -4.60 4.57 -4.46
CA ASP A 86 -4.50 4.89 -5.90
C ASP A 86 -5.84 4.65 -6.64
N LEU A 87 -6.72 3.78 -6.10
CA LEU A 87 -8.10 3.59 -6.59
C LEU A 87 -9.06 4.66 -6.01
N GLU A 88 -8.83 5.11 -4.77
CA GLU A 88 -9.64 6.12 -4.09
C GLU A 88 -9.54 7.50 -4.76
N GLU A 89 -8.37 7.84 -5.33
CA GLU A 89 -8.19 9.13 -6.03
C GLU A 89 -9.00 9.21 -7.34
N LYS A 90 -9.36 8.08 -7.94
CA LYS A 90 -10.06 8.04 -9.24
C LYS A 90 -11.58 8.01 -9.10
N ASP A 91 -12.09 7.33 -8.07
CA ASP A 91 -13.52 7.18 -7.82
C ASP A 91 -13.80 7.26 -6.31
N ALA A 92 -14.85 7.97 -5.90
CA ALA A 92 -15.23 8.07 -4.48
C ALA A 92 -15.57 6.69 -3.91
N ILE A 93 -14.64 6.13 -3.14
CA ILE A 93 -14.88 4.89 -2.39
C ILE A 93 -15.48 5.26 -1.04
N LEU A 94 -16.68 4.76 -0.79
CA LEU A 94 -17.37 4.90 0.49
C LEU A 94 -17.00 3.72 1.39
N SER A 95 -16.76 4.01 2.66
CA SER A 95 -16.53 2.99 3.69
C SER A 95 -17.72 2.94 4.62
N GLU A 96 -18.13 1.73 4.97
CA GLU A 96 -19.14 1.44 6.00
C GLU A 96 -18.43 0.65 7.11
N ILE A 97 -18.44 1.18 8.33
CA ILE A 97 -17.83 0.54 9.49
C ILE A 97 -18.81 -0.49 10.08
N LEU A 98 -18.37 -1.74 10.12
CA LEU A 98 -19.12 -2.84 10.70
C LEU A 98 -18.75 -3.08 12.16
N VAL A 99 -17.44 -2.92 12.46
CA VAL A 99 -16.89 -3.04 13.82
C VAL A 99 -15.88 -1.94 14.04
N PHE A 100 -15.98 -1.27 15.17
CA PHE A 100 -14.97 -0.37 15.71
C PHE A 100 -14.92 -0.52 17.22
N GLU A 101 -13.90 -1.18 17.72
CA GLU A 101 -13.76 -1.45 19.15
C GLU A 101 -12.29 -1.48 19.59
N THR A 102 -12.07 -1.45 20.89
CA THR A 102 -10.77 -1.71 21.50
C THR A 102 -10.82 -3.07 22.16
N ILE A 103 -9.92 -3.96 21.78
CA ILE A 103 -9.81 -5.32 22.33
C ILE A 103 -8.40 -5.60 22.82
N LEU A 104 -8.24 -6.68 23.59
CA LEU A 104 -6.91 -7.26 23.84
C LEU A 104 -6.44 -7.99 22.58
N ALA A 105 -5.15 -7.93 22.29
CA ALA A 105 -4.58 -8.53 21.08
C ALA A 105 -4.81 -10.05 21.01
N GLY A 106 -4.81 -10.72 22.17
CA GLY A 106 -4.81 -12.18 22.20
C GLY A 106 -3.51 -12.74 21.61
N GLU A 107 -3.39 -14.05 21.54
CA GLU A 107 -2.16 -14.70 21.07
C GLU A 107 -1.93 -14.52 19.57
N ALA A 108 -2.99 -14.63 18.76
CA ALA A 108 -2.87 -14.55 17.32
C ALA A 108 -2.44 -13.16 16.85
N ILE A 109 -3.17 -12.11 17.22
CA ILE A 109 -2.85 -10.72 16.82
C ILE A 109 -1.57 -10.25 17.50
N GLY A 110 -1.35 -10.63 18.76
CA GLY A 110 -0.11 -10.34 19.48
C GLY A 110 1.13 -10.88 18.76
N SER A 111 1.05 -12.08 18.19
CA SER A 111 2.13 -12.68 17.39
C SER A 111 2.44 -11.86 16.12
N TYR A 112 1.42 -11.45 15.34
CA TYR A 112 1.60 -10.63 14.14
C TYR A 112 2.16 -9.25 14.47
N LEU A 113 1.65 -8.61 15.53
CA LEU A 113 2.05 -7.26 15.93
C LEU A 113 3.30 -7.23 16.83
N LYS A 114 3.82 -8.40 17.24
CA LYS A 114 4.96 -8.54 18.18
C LYS A 114 4.74 -7.76 19.47
N ILE A 115 3.57 -7.97 20.08
CA ILE A 115 3.14 -7.39 21.38
C ILE A 115 2.61 -8.47 22.31
N ASP A 116 2.45 -8.14 23.60
CA ASP A 116 1.83 -9.04 24.56
C ASP A 116 0.35 -9.28 24.23
N SER A 117 -0.14 -10.47 24.47
CA SER A 117 -1.55 -10.83 24.26
C SER A 117 -2.54 -9.97 25.06
N LYS A 118 -2.08 -9.30 26.11
CA LYS A 118 -2.85 -8.38 26.96
C LYS A 118 -2.77 -6.92 26.51
N ASP A 119 -1.93 -6.61 25.53
CA ASP A 119 -1.86 -5.26 24.96
C ASP A 119 -3.14 -4.94 24.19
N SER A 120 -3.55 -3.68 24.25
CA SER A 120 -4.76 -3.22 23.58
C SER A 120 -4.51 -2.83 22.14
N VAL A 121 -5.42 -3.24 21.28
CA VAL A 121 -5.44 -2.87 19.86
C VAL A 121 -6.82 -2.30 19.47
N TYR A 122 -6.85 -1.45 18.45
CA TYR A 122 -8.10 -1.17 17.74
C TYR A 122 -8.39 -2.34 16.80
N HIS A 123 -9.62 -2.84 16.85
CA HIS A 123 -10.19 -3.78 15.90
C HIS A 123 -11.20 -3.05 15.04
N ILE A 124 -11.00 -3.10 13.74
CA ILE A 124 -11.82 -2.38 12.76
C ILE A 124 -12.19 -3.36 11.65
N LYS A 125 -13.49 -3.53 11.41
CA LYS A 125 -14.00 -4.26 10.25
C LYS A 125 -14.86 -3.30 9.44
N ARG A 126 -14.61 -3.23 8.12
CA ARG A 126 -15.33 -2.31 7.23
C ARG A 126 -15.53 -2.88 5.83
N ILE A 127 -16.63 -2.49 5.22
CA ILE A 127 -16.92 -2.71 3.80
C ILE A 127 -16.59 -1.44 3.03
N ARG A 128 -16.01 -1.61 1.86
CA ARG A 128 -15.78 -0.52 0.92
C ARG A 128 -16.57 -0.74 -0.36
N ARG A 129 -17.21 0.33 -0.83
CA ARG A 129 -18.01 0.32 -2.06
C ARG A 129 -17.61 1.47 -2.96
N ARG A 130 -17.64 1.22 -4.26
CA ARG A 130 -17.51 2.23 -5.31
C ARG A 130 -18.89 2.34 -5.97
N LYS A 131 -19.64 3.40 -5.66
CA LYS A 131 -21.07 3.46 -5.92
C LYS A 131 -21.76 2.26 -5.24
N ASP A 132 -22.43 1.40 -6.01
CA ASP A 132 -23.09 0.20 -5.50
C ASP A 132 -22.22 -1.07 -5.60
N GLU A 133 -21.05 -0.98 -6.23
CA GLU A 133 -20.16 -2.11 -6.42
C GLU A 133 -19.32 -2.38 -5.16
N LEU A 134 -19.35 -3.62 -4.69
CA LEU A 134 -18.51 -4.07 -3.58
C LEU A 134 -17.05 -4.11 -4.01
N VAL A 135 -16.21 -3.32 -3.34
CA VAL A 135 -14.77 -3.27 -3.58
C VAL A 135 -14.04 -4.26 -2.68
N SER A 136 -14.26 -4.15 -1.36
CA SER A 136 -13.56 -4.99 -0.40
C SER A 136 -14.28 -5.12 0.94
N LEU A 137 -13.97 -6.20 1.65
CA LEU A 137 -14.19 -6.37 3.09
C LEU A 137 -12.82 -6.39 3.75
N GLU A 138 -12.58 -5.44 4.65
CA GLU A 138 -11.30 -5.28 5.36
C GLU A 138 -11.50 -5.52 6.86
N GLU A 139 -10.62 -6.29 7.47
CA GLU A 139 -10.47 -6.43 8.90
C GLU A 139 -9.05 -6.03 9.28
N SER A 140 -8.92 -5.09 10.23
CA SER A 140 -7.62 -4.51 10.57
C SER A 140 -7.46 -4.27 12.06
N PHE A 141 -6.22 -4.44 12.53
CA PHE A 141 -5.81 -4.28 13.92
C PHE A 141 -4.68 -3.27 14.00
N TYR A 142 -4.85 -2.23 14.84
CA TYR A 142 -3.85 -1.19 15.02
C TYR A 142 -3.39 -1.16 16.47
N ARG A 143 -2.09 -1.14 16.69
CA ARG A 143 -1.49 -0.99 18.03
C ARG A 143 -1.80 0.39 18.60
N LYS A 144 -2.37 0.43 19.82
CA LYS A 144 -2.75 1.69 20.48
C LYS A 144 -1.56 2.48 21.00
N ASP A 145 -0.44 1.84 21.30
CA ASP A 145 0.81 2.50 21.72
C ASP A 145 1.50 3.23 20.56
N VAL A 146 1.19 2.87 19.30
CA VAL A 146 1.70 3.50 18.09
C VAL A 146 0.67 4.45 17.46
N VAL A 147 -0.60 4.05 17.49
CA VAL A 147 -1.75 4.83 16.98
C VAL A 147 -2.67 5.13 18.16
N PRO A 148 -2.38 6.18 18.95
CA PRO A 148 -3.05 6.38 20.25
C PRO A 148 -4.52 6.78 20.14
N TYR A 149 -4.95 7.27 18.99
CA TYR A 149 -6.31 7.76 18.78
C TYR A 149 -6.87 7.42 17.41
N LEU A 150 -7.99 6.72 17.39
CA LEU A 150 -8.87 6.53 16.24
C LEU A 150 -10.32 6.67 16.70
N THR A 151 -11.19 7.05 15.79
CA THR A 151 -12.65 7.03 15.95
C THR A 151 -13.28 6.39 14.73
N GLU A 152 -14.54 5.98 14.85
CA GLU A 152 -15.32 5.45 13.74
C GLU A 152 -15.39 6.45 12.57
N GLU A 153 -15.57 7.76 12.86
CA GLU A 153 -15.57 8.81 11.83
C GLU A 153 -14.24 8.87 11.05
N ILE A 154 -13.11 8.71 11.74
CA ILE A 154 -11.78 8.66 11.09
C ILE A 154 -11.67 7.40 10.23
N CYS A 155 -12.17 6.26 10.73
CA CYS A 155 -12.09 4.99 10.03
C CYS A 155 -12.98 4.92 8.78
N ASN A 156 -14.00 5.78 8.67
CA ASN A 156 -14.78 5.96 7.44
C ASN A 156 -13.98 6.60 6.29
N LYS A 157 -12.81 7.16 6.60
CA LYS A 157 -11.89 7.78 5.65
C LYS A 157 -10.59 6.95 5.56
N SER A 158 -9.55 7.52 4.98
CA SER A 158 -8.24 6.89 4.91
C SER A 158 -7.55 6.91 6.28
N ILE A 159 -7.52 5.76 6.97
CA ILE A 159 -6.82 5.60 8.25
C ILE A 159 -5.32 5.87 8.07
N SER A 160 -4.70 5.34 7.02
CA SER A 160 -3.27 5.53 6.73
C SER A 160 -2.91 7.01 6.54
N ALA A 161 -3.75 7.77 5.82
CA ALA A 161 -3.55 9.22 5.65
C ALA A 161 -3.68 9.96 6.98
N PHE A 162 -4.66 9.59 7.80
CA PHE A 162 -4.86 10.17 9.12
C PHE A 162 -3.66 9.93 10.05
N ILE A 163 -3.23 8.68 10.21
CA ILE A 163 -2.10 8.34 11.11
C ILE A 163 -0.78 8.96 10.63
N LYS A 164 -0.56 9.02 9.32
CA LYS A 164 0.59 9.71 8.73
C LYS A 164 0.57 11.20 9.11
N LYS A 165 -0.57 11.86 8.94
CA LYS A 165 -0.72 13.29 9.18
C LYS A 165 -0.58 13.66 10.66
N HIS A 166 -1.20 12.88 11.56
CA HIS A 166 -1.33 13.25 12.98
C HIS A 166 -0.26 12.62 13.87
N PHE A 167 0.22 11.43 13.55
CA PHE A 167 1.21 10.70 14.36
C PHE A 167 2.54 10.49 13.65
N GLN A 168 2.66 10.94 12.39
CA GLN A 168 3.85 10.75 11.55
C GLN A 168 4.24 9.26 11.37
N VAL A 169 3.30 8.37 11.61
CA VAL A 169 3.45 6.93 11.39
C VAL A 169 3.20 6.63 9.91
N THR A 170 4.16 5.98 9.28
CA THR A 170 4.06 5.54 7.89
C THR A 170 4.58 4.12 7.78
N SER A 171 3.93 3.30 6.98
CA SER A 171 4.49 2.01 6.59
C SER A 171 5.79 2.24 5.82
N LYS A 172 6.89 1.66 6.30
CA LYS A 172 8.20 1.68 5.63
C LYS A 172 8.47 0.37 4.93
N THR A 173 8.10 -0.71 5.57
CA THR A 173 8.12 -2.07 5.04
C THR A 173 6.80 -2.74 5.37
N ALA A 174 6.41 -3.73 4.59
CA ALA A 174 5.33 -4.63 4.93
C ALA A 174 5.64 -6.03 4.43
N ASP A 175 5.18 -6.99 5.21
CA ASP A 175 5.03 -8.36 4.72
C ASP A 175 3.63 -8.51 4.15
N GLU A 176 3.54 -8.95 2.90
CA GLU A 176 2.29 -9.12 2.16
C GLU A 176 2.13 -10.57 1.73
N TYR A 177 0.99 -11.16 2.07
CA TYR A 177 0.63 -12.52 1.71
C TYR A 177 -0.63 -12.51 0.86
N MET A 178 -0.54 -13.05 -0.35
CA MET A 178 -1.63 -13.10 -1.31
C MET A 178 -2.12 -14.51 -1.45
N SER A 179 -3.43 -14.72 -1.32
CA SER A 179 -4.03 -16.04 -1.45
C SER A 179 -5.45 -15.97 -2.01
N LEU A 180 -5.97 -17.12 -2.43
CA LEU A 180 -7.39 -17.30 -2.70
C LEU A 180 -8.07 -17.75 -1.40
N HIS A 181 -9.10 -17.01 -1.00
CA HIS A 181 -9.91 -17.27 0.17
C HIS A 181 -11.30 -17.78 -0.23
N ARG A 182 -11.87 -18.68 0.55
CA ARG A 182 -13.26 -19.14 0.42
C ARG A 182 -14.09 -18.47 1.50
N LEU A 183 -15.11 -17.74 1.10
CA LEU A 183 -15.96 -17.01 2.04
C LEU A 183 -16.65 -17.97 3.00
N ASN A 184 -16.54 -17.66 4.28
CA ASN A 184 -17.32 -18.31 5.33
C ASN A 184 -18.74 -17.73 5.40
N GLU A 185 -19.58 -18.23 6.31
CA GLU A 185 -20.98 -17.80 6.45
C GLU A 185 -21.07 -16.31 6.80
N GLU A 186 -20.28 -15.81 7.75
CA GLU A 186 -20.26 -14.39 8.15
C GLU A 186 -19.84 -13.49 6.98
N GLU A 187 -18.74 -13.82 6.31
CA GLU A 187 -18.23 -13.04 5.18
C GLU A 187 -19.23 -13.03 3.99
N ALA A 188 -19.90 -14.14 3.75
CA ALA A 188 -20.91 -14.26 2.72
C ALA A 188 -22.12 -13.36 3.03
N GLU A 189 -22.60 -13.37 4.28
CA GLU A 189 -23.69 -12.51 4.74
C GLU A 189 -23.33 -11.03 4.61
N LEU A 190 -22.16 -10.62 5.11
CA LEU A 190 -21.68 -9.23 5.06
C LEU A 190 -21.50 -8.71 3.64
N THR A 191 -21.11 -9.57 2.70
CA THR A 191 -20.78 -9.18 1.32
C THR A 191 -21.93 -9.38 0.34
N GLY A 192 -22.98 -10.11 0.74
CA GLY A 192 -24.09 -10.51 -0.13
C GLY A 192 -23.68 -11.52 -1.21
N LYS A 193 -22.63 -12.31 -0.95
CA LYS A 193 -22.11 -13.36 -1.84
C LYS A 193 -22.50 -14.75 -1.31
N ASP A 194 -22.36 -15.76 -2.13
CA ASP A 194 -22.61 -17.14 -1.69
C ASP A 194 -21.46 -17.66 -0.82
N VAL A 195 -21.80 -18.47 0.19
CA VAL A 195 -20.82 -19.20 1.02
C VAL A 195 -19.94 -20.07 0.12
N GLY A 196 -18.62 -20.05 0.39
CA GLY A 196 -17.63 -20.77 -0.41
C GLY A 196 -17.26 -20.11 -1.73
N SER A 197 -17.83 -18.94 -2.08
CA SER A 197 -17.32 -18.12 -3.19
C SER A 197 -15.86 -17.75 -2.97
N SER A 198 -15.12 -17.62 -4.07
CA SER A 198 -13.71 -17.23 -3.98
C SER A 198 -13.56 -15.71 -3.95
N ALA A 199 -12.70 -15.23 -3.06
CA ALA A 199 -12.21 -13.85 -3.04
C ALA A 199 -10.68 -13.84 -3.07
N PHE A 200 -10.08 -12.81 -3.65
CA PHE A 200 -8.64 -12.59 -3.51
C PHE A 200 -8.38 -11.96 -2.16
N MET A 201 -7.53 -12.58 -1.37
CA MET A 201 -7.16 -12.12 -0.02
C MET A 201 -5.74 -11.57 -0.03
N LEU A 202 -5.59 -10.38 0.52
CA LEU A 202 -4.32 -9.77 0.88
C LEU A 202 -4.24 -9.64 2.40
N GLU A 203 -3.26 -10.31 3.01
CA GLU A 203 -2.87 -10.07 4.40
C GLU A 203 -1.63 -9.20 4.42
N GLU A 204 -1.60 -8.23 5.34
CA GLU A 204 -0.49 -7.28 5.46
C GLU A 204 -0.08 -7.11 6.91
N ILE A 205 1.23 -7.12 7.15
CA ILE A 205 1.84 -6.70 8.41
C ILE A 205 2.65 -5.45 8.11
N ASN A 206 2.13 -4.30 8.47
CA ASN A 206 2.74 -3.01 8.19
C ASN A 206 3.68 -2.58 9.30
N CYS A 207 4.95 -2.27 8.96
CA CYS A 207 6.01 -1.93 9.89
C CYS A 207 6.48 -0.48 9.74
N GLN A 208 6.91 0.11 10.85
CA GLN A 208 7.58 1.40 10.91
C GLN A 208 9.06 1.27 10.48
N LYS A 209 9.80 2.40 10.51
CA LYS A 209 11.21 2.49 10.10
C LYS A 209 12.15 1.53 10.86
N ASN A 210 11.79 1.14 12.09
CA ASN A 210 12.56 0.24 12.95
C ASN A 210 12.10 -1.22 12.86
N GLU A 211 11.40 -1.59 11.79
CA GLU A 211 10.79 -2.91 11.58
C GLU A 211 9.78 -3.31 12.67
N GLN A 212 9.23 -2.32 13.36
CA GLN A 212 8.22 -2.54 14.37
C GLN A 212 6.83 -2.59 13.72
N PRO A 213 6.11 -3.73 13.80
CA PRO A 213 4.74 -3.82 13.31
C PRO A 213 3.82 -2.85 14.08
N TYR A 214 2.91 -2.21 13.37
CA TYR A 214 1.92 -1.34 13.99
C TYR A 214 0.50 -1.60 13.52
N ASN A 215 0.36 -2.30 12.42
CA ASN A 215 -0.92 -2.71 11.85
C ASN A 215 -0.79 -4.11 11.25
N TYR A 216 -1.82 -4.91 11.48
CA TYR A 216 -2.11 -6.15 10.78
C TYR A 216 -3.48 -6.04 10.15
N SER A 217 -3.61 -6.46 8.91
CA SER A 217 -4.89 -6.41 8.19
C SER A 217 -5.08 -7.59 7.25
N LYS A 218 -6.35 -7.96 7.06
CA LYS A 218 -6.84 -8.86 6.03
C LYS A 218 -7.85 -8.13 5.18
N THR A 219 -7.67 -8.18 3.87
CA THR A 219 -8.57 -7.54 2.92
C THR A 219 -9.00 -8.54 1.85
N LEU A 220 -10.30 -8.77 1.76
CA LEU A 220 -10.92 -9.55 0.69
C LEU A 220 -11.36 -8.60 -0.42
N TYR A 221 -10.92 -8.85 -1.65
CA TYR A 221 -11.23 -8.05 -2.82
C TYR A 221 -12.23 -8.73 -3.72
N PHE A 222 -13.20 -7.95 -4.23
CA PHE A 222 -14.33 -8.43 -5.00
C PHE A 222 -14.46 -7.82 -6.40
N LEU A 223 -13.64 -6.82 -6.72
CA LEU A 223 -13.62 -6.21 -8.06
C LEU A 223 -13.10 -7.21 -9.09
N SER A 224 -13.88 -7.45 -10.14
CA SER A 224 -13.53 -8.40 -11.21
C SER A 224 -12.40 -7.89 -12.13
N ASP A 225 -12.20 -6.58 -12.17
CA ASP A 225 -11.21 -5.90 -13.02
C ASP A 225 -9.97 -5.43 -12.23
N LEU A 226 -9.84 -5.84 -10.95
CA LEU A 226 -8.68 -5.52 -10.13
C LEU A 226 -7.46 -6.31 -10.58
N THR A 227 -6.37 -5.61 -10.81
CA THR A 227 -5.08 -6.20 -11.17
C THR A 227 -4.02 -5.80 -10.16
N PHE A 228 -3.36 -6.79 -9.55
CA PHE A 228 -2.18 -6.57 -8.72
C PHE A 228 -0.93 -6.67 -9.58
N TYR A 229 -0.12 -5.63 -9.56
CA TYR A 229 1.11 -5.54 -10.32
C TYR A 229 2.32 -5.50 -9.39
N SER A 230 3.31 -6.33 -9.68
CA SER A 230 4.61 -6.29 -9.03
C SER A 230 5.72 -6.37 -10.07
N HIS A 231 6.74 -5.52 -9.94
CA HIS A 231 7.98 -5.62 -10.73
C HIS A 231 9.03 -6.35 -9.89
N ILE A 232 9.46 -7.51 -10.37
CA ILE A 232 10.43 -8.36 -9.68
C ILE A 232 11.73 -8.38 -10.48
N SER A 233 12.86 -8.27 -9.79
CA SER A 233 14.20 -8.39 -10.38
C SER A 233 14.96 -9.49 -9.67
N ASN A 234 15.54 -10.42 -10.44
CA ASN A 234 16.46 -11.41 -9.92
C ASN A 234 17.87 -10.84 -9.96
N TYR A 235 18.47 -10.65 -8.78
CA TYR A 235 19.85 -10.16 -8.64
C TYR A 235 20.87 -11.26 -8.35
N LEU A 236 20.40 -12.49 -8.19
CA LEU A 236 21.23 -13.62 -7.75
C LEU A 236 21.54 -14.64 -8.86
N ASP A 237 21.29 -14.29 -10.12
CA ASP A 237 21.67 -15.10 -11.30
C ASP A 237 23.01 -14.64 -11.87
#